data_a5aecd675d1dedae17086b03889a321e
#
_entry.id   a5aecd675d1dedae17086b03889a321e
#
_cell.length_a   1.000
_cell.length_b   1.000
_cell.length_c   1.000
_cell.angle_alpha   90.00
_cell.angle_beta   90.00
_cell.angle_gamma   90.00
#
_symmetry.space_group_name_H-M   'P 1'
#
loop_
_entity.id
_entity.type
_entity.pdbx_description
1 polymer ?
#
loop_
_entity_poly.entity_id
_entity_poly.type
_entity_poly.pdbx_seq_one_letter_code
_entity_poly.pdbx_strand_id
1 'polypeptide(L)'
;LLRKADNALNRAKKDGRGRFCVFTDALQAASDENLHMESALRRAIVEDALFLCYQPKLCLQTGQVVGAEALLRWRHPRLGVVMPSRFVPLAEECGLIVPIGEWVLRRACQDLRRWQQLGFDDLTVAVNLSTQQFRHGGLGAMVERVLEETETDPNQLVLEITESLLLEDDDNSRSQLDALKAMGVAVYLDDF
;
A
#
# COMPACT_ATOMS: atom_id res chain seq x y z
N LEU A 1 34.14 11.40 4.52
CA LEU A 1 34.43 9.98 4.75
C LEU A 1 33.30 9.29 5.49
N LEU A 2 32.83 9.75 6.66
CA LEU A 2 31.76 9.12 7.46
C LEU A 2 30.47 8.92 6.64
N ARG A 3 29.96 9.93 5.93
CA ARG A 3 28.75 9.81 5.09
C ARG A 3 28.89 8.75 3.99
N LYS A 4 30.08 8.60 3.40
CA LYS A 4 30.38 7.59 2.38
C LYS A 4 30.38 6.18 2.97
N ALA A 5 30.96 6.01 4.15
CA ALA A 5 30.96 4.73 4.86
C ALA A 5 29.55 4.33 5.30
N ASP A 6 28.75 5.28 5.77
CA ASP A 6 27.38 5.06 6.19
C ASP A 6 26.48 4.63 5.02
N ASN A 7 26.59 5.27 3.85
CA ASN A 7 25.88 4.86 2.66
C ASN A 7 26.24 3.44 2.21
N ALA A 8 27.52 3.07 2.25
CA ALA A 8 27.97 1.73 1.90
C ALA A 8 27.47 0.69 2.92
N LEU A 9 27.46 1.02 4.23
CA LEU A 9 26.93 0.17 5.30
C LEU A 9 25.42 -0.06 5.13
N ASN A 10 24.66 1.01 4.87
CA ASN A 10 23.22 0.92 4.66
C ASN A 10 22.90 0.04 3.43
N ARG A 11 23.67 0.17 2.36
CA ARG A 11 23.53 -0.68 1.18
C ARG A 11 23.80 -2.15 1.51
N ALA A 12 24.89 -2.45 2.23
CA ALA A 12 25.22 -3.81 2.64
C ALA A 12 24.13 -4.45 3.51
N LYS A 13 23.48 -3.65 4.39
CA LYS A 13 22.35 -4.11 5.19
C LYS A 13 21.12 -4.44 4.34
N LYS A 14 20.79 -3.61 3.31
CA LYS A 14 19.68 -3.83 2.38
C LYS A 14 19.90 -5.07 1.50
N ASP A 15 21.12 -5.29 1.05
CA ASP A 15 21.48 -6.43 0.19
C ASP A 15 21.57 -7.78 0.96
N GLY A 16 21.05 -7.85 2.22
CA GLY A 16 20.89 -9.09 2.97
C GLY A 16 21.89 -9.32 4.09
N ARG A 17 22.62 -8.28 4.56
CA ARG A 17 23.61 -8.35 5.65
C ARG A 17 24.75 -9.36 5.38
N GLY A 18 25.71 -9.50 6.30
CA GLY A 18 26.80 -10.46 6.15
C GLY A 18 27.73 -10.24 4.97
N ARG A 19 27.71 -9.05 4.34
CA ARG A 19 28.56 -8.66 3.20
C ARG A 19 29.08 -7.24 3.36
N PHE A 20 30.12 -6.92 2.62
CA PHE A 20 30.59 -5.55 2.51
C PHE A 20 30.10 -4.92 1.21
N CYS A 21 29.95 -3.61 1.21
CA CYS A 21 29.69 -2.81 0.02
C CYS A 21 30.75 -1.73 -0.08
N VAL A 22 31.34 -1.57 -1.25
CA VAL A 22 32.30 -0.50 -1.51
C VAL A 22 31.54 0.75 -1.95
N PHE A 23 31.86 1.88 -1.35
CA PHE A 23 31.30 3.15 -1.78
C PHE A 23 31.68 3.45 -3.23
N THR A 24 30.69 3.86 -4.02
CA THR A 24 30.84 4.36 -5.38
C THR A 24 30.05 5.66 -5.52
N ASP A 25 30.43 6.51 -6.48
CA ASP A 25 29.66 7.73 -6.76
C ASP A 25 28.23 7.40 -7.26
N ALA A 26 28.04 6.24 -7.91
CA ALA A 26 26.72 5.73 -8.28
C ALA A 26 25.87 5.41 -7.04
N LEU A 27 26.46 4.86 -5.97
CA LEU A 27 25.77 4.60 -4.70
C LEU A 27 25.35 5.92 -4.02
N GLN A 28 26.19 6.95 -4.11
CA GLN A 28 25.84 8.28 -3.60
C GLN A 28 24.67 8.88 -4.38
N ALA A 29 24.72 8.83 -5.71
CA ALA A 29 23.65 9.35 -6.56
C ALA A 29 22.30 8.65 -6.28
N ALA A 30 22.31 7.33 -6.11
CA ALA A 30 21.12 6.55 -5.75
C ALA A 30 20.58 6.94 -4.36
N SER A 31 21.47 7.18 -3.39
CA SER A 31 21.07 7.64 -2.05
C SER A 31 20.45 9.04 -2.09
N ASP A 32 21.04 9.96 -2.84
CA ASP A 32 20.53 11.32 -3.00
C ASP A 32 19.18 11.31 -3.77
N GLU A 33 19.01 10.44 -4.77
CA GLU A 33 17.74 10.24 -5.48
C GLU A 33 16.65 9.72 -4.54
N ASN A 34 16.96 8.75 -3.69
CA ASN A 34 15.99 8.22 -2.70
C ASN A 34 15.54 9.29 -1.70
N LEU A 35 16.45 10.14 -1.22
CA LEU A 35 16.12 11.27 -0.33
C LEU A 35 15.19 12.29 -1.02
N HIS A 36 15.46 12.60 -2.28
CA HIS A 36 14.58 13.47 -3.07
C HIS A 36 13.21 12.83 -3.30
N MET A 37 13.18 11.53 -3.60
CA MET A 37 11.94 10.77 -3.81
C MET A 37 11.12 10.72 -2.52
N GLU A 38 11.73 10.43 -1.36
CA GLU A 38 11.05 10.43 -0.05
C GLU A 38 10.43 11.79 0.23
N SER A 39 11.20 12.87 0.08
CA SER A 39 10.69 14.23 0.30
C SER A 39 9.53 14.58 -0.64
N ALA A 40 9.59 14.15 -1.89
CA ALA A 40 8.53 14.35 -2.87
C ALA A 40 7.29 13.49 -2.53
N LEU A 41 7.48 12.25 -2.05
CA LEU A 41 6.38 11.36 -1.66
C LEU A 41 5.63 11.87 -0.43
N ARG A 42 6.34 12.45 0.57
CA ARG A 42 5.68 13.12 1.70
C ARG A 42 4.76 14.23 1.26
N ARG A 43 5.20 15.04 0.29
CA ARG A 43 4.36 16.11 -0.26
C ARG A 43 3.20 15.55 -1.08
N ALA A 44 3.41 14.45 -1.82
CA ALA A 44 2.41 13.85 -2.68
C ALA A 44 1.13 13.44 -1.92
N ILE A 45 1.25 13.05 -0.64
CA ILE A 45 0.11 12.71 0.22
C ILE A 45 -0.76 13.94 0.50
N VAL A 46 -0.13 15.12 0.63
CA VAL A 46 -0.82 16.38 1.00
C VAL A 46 -1.28 17.15 -0.25
N GLU A 47 -0.53 17.04 -1.37
CA GLU A 47 -0.73 17.82 -2.60
C GLU A 47 -1.65 17.12 -3.61
N ASP A 48 -2.38 16.05 -3.21
CA ASP A 48 -3.28 15.25 -4.07
C ASP A 48 -2.57 14.72 -5.34
N ALA A 49 -1.29 14.40 -5.22
CA ALA A 49 -0.48 13.85 -6.30
C ALA A 49 -0.57 12.31 -6.41
N LEU A 50 -1.16 11.66 -5.42
CA LEU A 50 -1.53 10.24 -5.46
C LEU A 50 -2.89 10.10 -6.14
N PHE A 51 -3.08 9.02 -6.88
CA PHE A 51 -4.37 8.67 -7.48
C PHE A 51 -4.51 7.16 -7.64
N LEU A 52 -5.76 6.70 -7.78
CA LEU A 52 -6.07 5.30 -8.02
C LEU A 52 -6.44 5.07 -9.48
N CYS A 53 -5.93 3.97 -10.04
CA CYS A 53 -6.45 3.35 -11.25
C CYS A 53 -7.20 2.09 -10.80
N TYR A 54 -8.26 1.73 -11.51
CA TYR A 54 -9.08 0.58 -11.15
C TYR A 54 -8.99 -0.48 -12.23
N GLN A 55 -8.64 -1.70 -11.83
CA GLN A 55 -8.66 -2.88 -12.70
C GLN A 55 -9.93 -3.68 -12.42
N PRO A 56 -10.86 -3.83 -13.40
CA PRO A 56 -12.11 -4.52 -13.18
C PRO A 56 -11.88 -6.01 -12.92
N LYS A 57 -12.64 -6.56 -11.96
CA LYS A 57 -12.74 -8.00 -11.67
C LYS A 57 -14.02 -8.55 -12.30
N LEU A 58 -13.89 -9.64 -13.06
CA LEU A 58 -15.00 -10.26 -13.77
C LEU A 58 -15.37 -11.60 -13.13
N CYS A 59 -16.66 -11.85 -12.99
CA CYS A 59 -17.17 -13.17 -12.72
C CYS A 59 -17.03 -14.03 -13.99
N LEU A 60 -16.23 -15.10 -13.92
CA LEU A 60 -15.97 -15.97 -15.09
C LEU A 60 -17.21 -16.72 -15.58
N GLN A 61 -18.20 -16.92 -14.71
CA GLN A 61 -19.44 -17.62 -15.05
C GLN A 61 -20.42 -16.73 -15.81
N THR A 62 -20.50 -15.45 -15.44
CA THR A 62 -21.48 -14.50 -15.98
C THR A 62 -20.90 -13.48 -16.94
N GLY A 63 -19.58 -13.28 -16.91
CA GLY A 63 -18.88 -12.21 -17.63
C GLY A 63 -19.15 -10.81 -17.09
N GLN A 64 -19.87 -10.69 -15.98
CA GLN A 64 -20.19 -9.40 -15.37
C GLN A 64 -19.05 -8.87 -14.51
N VAL A 65 -18.92 -7.55 -14.42
CA VAL A 65 -18.02 -6.90 -13.47
C VAL A 65 -18.61 -7.05 -12.07
N VAL A 66 -17.82 -7.61 -11.15
CA VAL A 66 -18.21 -7.84 -9.76
C VAL A 66 -17.44 -6.97 -8.78
N GLY A 67 -16.46 -6.23 -9.26
CA GLY A 67 -15.64 -5.34 -8.44
C GLY A 67 -14.47 -4.79 -9.21
N ALA A 68 -13.59 -4.12 -8.50
CA ALA A 68 -12.34 -3.61 -9.06
C ALA A 68 -11.20 -3.63 -8.04
N GLU A 69 -9.98 -3.80 -8.51
CA GLU A 69 -8.77 -3.62 -7.71
C GLU A 69 -8.28 -2.18 -7.81
N ALA A 70 -8.04 -1.56 -6.65
CA ALA A 70 -7.54 -0.20 -6.55
C ALA A 70 -6.00 -0.20 -6.62
N LEU A 71 -5.48 0.27 -7.71
CA LEU A 71 -4.06 0.29 -8.02
C LEU A 71 -3.50 1.70 -7.84
N LEU A 72 -2.69 1.88 -6.80
CA LEU A 72 -2.06 3.16 -6.47
C LEU A 72 -1.12 3.62 -7.59
N ARG A 73 -1.17 4.91 -7.89
CA ARG A 73 -0.27 5.62 -8.83
C ARG A 73 0.16 6.94 -8.22
N TRP A 74 1.34 7.40 -8.61
CA TRP A 74 1.88 8.68 -8.17
C TRP A 74 2.22 9.57 -9.36
N ARG A 75 1.63 10.76 -9.41
CA ARG A 75 1.95 11.79 -10.41
C ARG A 75 3.09 12.66 -9.91
N HIS A 76 4.30 12.30 -10.31
CA HIS A 76 5.50 13.05 -9.92
C HIS A 76 5.74 14.20 -10.92
N PRO A 77 6.05 15.44 -10.46
CA PRO A 77 6.13 16.62 -11.36
C PRO A 77 7.20 16.52 -12.44
N ARG A 78 8.28 15.78 -12.18
CA ARG A 78 9.39 15.60 -13.15
C ARG A 78 9.44 14.24 -13.82
N LEU A 79 8.89 13.20 -13.18
CA LEU A 79 9.01 11.81 -13.64
C LEU A 79 7.72 11.32 -14.33
N GLY A 80 6.66 12.13 -14.35
CA GLY A 80 5.34 11.69 -14.81
C GLY A 80 4.71 10.71 -13.85
N VAL A 81 4.02 9.68 -14.37
CA VAL A 81 3.40 8.66 -13.54
C VAL A 81 4.47 7.66 -13.06
N VAL A 82 4.61 7.57 -11.74
CA VAL A 82 5.53 6.63 -11.07
C VAL A 82 4.73 5.42 -10.60
N MET A 83 5.24 4.22 -10.93
CA MET A 83 4.59 2.94 -10.58
C MET A 83 4.90 2.55 -9.12
N PRO A 84 3.99 1.80 -8.46
CA PRO A 84 4.15 1.35 -7.08
C PRO A 84 5.46 0.63 -6.81
N SER A 85 5.90 -0.25 -7.71
CA SER A 85 7.16 -0.99 -7.59
C SER A 85 8.40 -0.12 -7.35
N ARG A 86 8.34 1.18 -7.73
CA ARG A 86 9.43 2.12 -7.52
C ARG A 86 9.35 2.88 -6.19
N PHE A 87 8.16 3.20 -5.71
CA PHE A 87 8.02 4.05 -4.53
C PHE A 87 7.46 3.34 -3.29
N VAL A 88 6.76 2.22 -3.43
CA VAL A 88 6.23 1.46 -2.28
C VAL A 88 7.36 0.94 -1.39
N PRO A 89 8.44 0.33 -1.91
CA PRO A 89 9.55 -0.08 -1.05
C PRO A 89 10.18 1.09 -0.27
N LEU A 90 10.28 2.27 -0.89
CA LEU A 90 10.76 3.48 -0.23
C LEU A 90 9.78 3.97 0.84
N ALA A 91 8.48 3.94 0.55
CA ALA A 91 7.43 4.29 1.51
C ALA A 91 7.46 3.38 2.74
N GLU A 92 7.69 2.09 2.53
CA GLU A 92 7.89 1.13 3.61
C GLU A 92 9.12 1.48 4.45
N GLU A 93 10.28 1.68 3.83
CA GLU A 93 11.52 2.00 4.52
C GLU A 93 11.44 3.25 5.40
N CYS A 94 10.70 4.29 4.96
CA CYS A 94 10.57 5.54 5.69
C CYS A 94 9.26 5.69 6.47
N GLY A 95 8.44 4.62 6.57
CA GLY A 95 7.19 4.59 7.33
C GLY A 95 6.03 5.36 6.69
N LEU A 96 6.19 5.86 5.46
CA LEU A 96 5.12 6.56 4.73
C LEU A 96 4.04 5.63 4.22
N ILE A 97 4.28 4.31 4.21
CA ILE A 97 3.31 3.33 3.73
C ILE A 97 2.03 3.33 4.58
N VAL A 98 2.12 3.67 5.87
CA VAL A 98 0.95 3.73 6.77
C VAL A 98 -0.01 4.87 6.37
N PRO A 99 0.42 6.15 6.31
CA PRO A 99 -0.47 7.22 5.86
C PRO A 99 -0.88 7.09 4.39
N ILE A 100 -0.06 6.52 3.53
CA ILE A 100 -0.43 6.21 2.14
C ILE A 100 -1.55 5.17 2.11
N GLY A 101 -1.44 4.10 2.89
CA GLY A 101 -2.45 3.05 2.95
C GLY A 101 -3.79 3.54 3.49
N GLU A 102 -3.79 4.40 4.51
CA GLU A 102 -5.02 5.05 4.98
C GLU A 102 -5.65 5.93 3.87
N TRP A 103 -4.83 6.70 3.16
CA TRP A 103 -5.30 7.49 2.02
C TRP A 103 -5.91 6.63 0.92
N VAL A 104 -5.24 5.51 0.57
CA VAL A 104 -5.73 4.55 -0.46
C VAL A 104 -7.08 3.96 -0.05
N LEU A 105 -7.20 3.45 1.18
CA LEU A 105 -8.45 2.88 1.70
C LEU A 105 -9.59 3.89 1.66
N ARG A 106 -9.36 5.09 2.20
CA ARG A 106 -10.35 6.17 2.20
C ARG A 106 -10.81 6.53 0.77
N ARG A 107 -9.86 6.66 -0.15
CA ARG A 107 -10.16 7.01 -1.54
C ARG A 107 -10.92 5.89 -2.25
N ALA A 108 -10.51 4.62 -2.07
CA ALA A 108 -11.17 3.46 -2.66
C ALA A 108 -12.63 3.34 -2.18
N CYS A 109 -12.88 3.49 -0.88
CA CYS A 109 -14.22 3.49 -0.31
C CYS A 109 -15.08 4.66 -0.83
N GLN A 110 -14.52 5.87 -0.93
CA GLN A 110 -15.23 7.02 -1.52
C GLN A 110 -15.61 6.80 -2.97
N ASP A 111 -14.71 6.22 -3.77
CA ASP A 111 -14.97 5.95 -5.17
C ASP A 111 -16.00 4.80 -5.33
N LEU A 112 -15.97 3.78 -4.46
CA LEU A 112 -17.02 2.75 -4.39
C LEU A 112 -18.40 3.37 -4.10
N ARG A 113 -18.51 4.28 -3.13
CA ARG A 113 -19.76 5.01 -2.85
C ARG A 113 -20.27 5.81 -4.05
N ARG A 114 -19.35 6.40 -4.83
CA ARG A 114 -19.73 7.08 -6.11
C ARG A 114 -20.28 6.09 -7.14
N TRP A 115 -19.71 4.90 -7.24
CA TRP A 115 -20.21 3.85 -8.14
C TRP A 115 -21.61 3.41 -7.75
N GLN A 116 -21.90 3.24 -6.47
CA GLN A 116 -23.24 2.95 -5.97
C GLN A 116 -24.26 4.05 -6.34
N GLN A 117 -23.88 5.32 -6.20
CA GLN A 117 -24.72 6.44 -6.62
C GLN A 117 -25.01 6.44 -8.14
N LEU A 118 -24.20 5.74 -8.92
CA LEU A 118 -24.40 5.52 -10.37
C LEU A 118 -25.19 4.24 -10.68
N GLY A 119 -25.65 3.50 -9.66
CA GLY A 119 -26.45 2.29 -9.80
C GLY A 119 -25.64 0.98 -9.83
N PHE A 120 -24.36 1.02 -9.39
CA PHE A 120 -23.51 -0.16 -9.28
C PHE A 120 -23.42 -0.61 -7.80
N ASP A 121 -24.53 -1.08 -7.24
CA ASP A 121 -24.69 -1.33 -5.80
C ASP A 121 -23.92 -2.56 -5.31
N ASP A 122 -23.71 -3.56 -6.18
CA ASP A 122 -23.14 -4.88 -5.81
C ASP A 122 -21.62 -4.98 -6.03
N LEU A 123 -20.96 -3.89 -6.41
CA LEU A 123 -19.52 -3.92 -6.65
C LEU A 123 -18.73 -4.00 -5.34
N THR A 124 -17.58 -4.70 -5.41
CA THR A 124 -16.57 -4.68 -4.37
C THR A 124 -15.34 -3.88 -4.80
N VAL A 125 -14.60 -3.33 -3.85
CA VAL A 125 -13.29 -2.75 -4.11
C VAL A 125 -12.21 -3.50 -3.34
N ALA A 126 -11.15 -3.89 -4.03
CA ALA A 126 -10.00 -4.56 -3.44
C ALA A 126 -8.83 -3.57 -3.30
N VAL A 127 -8.15 -3.63 -2.16
CA VAL A 127 -7.01 -2.77 -1.81
C VAL A 127 -5.87 -3.63 -1.32
N ASN A 128 -4.69 -3.43 -1.92
CA ASN A 128 -3.46 -4.08 -1.49
C ASN A 128 -2.95 -3.51 -0.17
N LEU A 129 -2.57 -4.39 0.76
CA LEU A 129 -1.96 -4.05 2.04
C LEU A 129 -0.49 -4.47 2.09
N SER A 130 0.35 -3.55 2.57
CA SER A 130 1.74 -3.83 2.87
C SER A 130 1.89 -4.59 4.19
N THR A 131 2.85 -5.51 4.25
CA THR A 131 3.25 -6.22 5.49
C THR A 131 3.57 -5.24 6.63
N GLN A 132 4.13 -4.08 6.33
CA GLN A 132 4.45 -3.09 7.35
C GLN A 132 3.22 -2.43 7.99
N GLN A 133 2.11 -2.31 7.25
CA GLN A 133 0.86 -1.78 7.81
C GLN A 133 0.30 -2.73 8.88
N PHE A 134 0.41 -4.04 8.66
CA PHE A 134 0.05 -5.04 9.66
C PHE A 134 0.94 -4.95 10.91
N ARG A 135 2.26 -4.86 10.72
CA ARG A 135 3.22 -4.81 11.83
C ARG A 135 3.07 -3.58 12.71
N HIS A 136 2.67 -2.45 12.16
CA HIS A 136 2.50 -1.19 12.91
C HIS A 136 1.37 -1.25 13.94
N GLY A 137 0.45 -2.21 13.81
CA GLY A 137 -0.75 -2.30 14.65
C GLY A 137 -1.79 -1.22 14.32
N GLY A 138 -3.01 -1.42 14.84
CA GLY A 138 -4.09 -0.44 14.66
C GLY A 138 -4.75 -0.46 13.28
N LEU A 139 -4.42 -1.43 12.42
CA LEU A 139 -5.04 -1.56 11.10
C LEU A 139 -6.56 -1.73 11.20
N GLY A 140 -7.05 -2.60 12.12
CA GLY A 140 -8.48 -2.80 12.33
C GLY A 140 -9.21 -1.49 12.68
N ALA A 141 -8.69 -0.74 13.65
CA ALA A 141 -9.27 0.56 14.04
C ALA A 141 -9.22 1.61 12.91
N MET A 142 -8.19 1.58 12.08
CA MET A 142 -8.07 2.46 10.92
C MET A 142 -9.10 2.10 9.85
N VAL A 143 -9.27 0.81 9.55
CA VAL A 143 -10.28 0.32 8.59
C VAL A 143 -11.68 0.65 9.09
N GLU A 144 -12.02 0.35 10.36
CA GLU A 144 -13.30 0.67 10.97
C GLU A 144 -13.63 2.16 10.80
N ARG A 145 -12.73 3.04 11.20
CA ARG A 145 -12.90 4.50 11.05
C ARG A 145 -13.14 4.90 9.59
N VAL A 146 -12.39 4.35 8.64
CA VAL A 146 -12.55 4.68 7.22
C VAL A 146 -13.91 4.22 6.70
N LEU A 147 -14.35 3.01 7.06
CA LEU A 147 -15.67 2.49 6.67
C LEU A 147 -16.81 3.35 7.23
N GLU A 148 -16.72 3.75 8.51
CA GLU A 148 -17.69 4.66 9.13
C GLU A 148 -17.72 6.03 8.44
N GLU A 149 -16.56 6.67 8.24
CA GLU A 149 -16.46 8.00 7.62
C GLU A 149 -16.94 8.04 6.17
N THR A 150 -16.83 6.92 5.45
CA THR A 150 -17.23 6.81 4.05
C THR A 150 -18.60 6.15 3.87
N GLU A 151 -19.24 5.71 4.96
CA GLU A 151 -20.51 4.96 4.96
C GLU A 151 -20.45 3.73 4.03
N THR A 152 -19.30 3.04 3.99
CA THR A 152 -19.07 1.87 3.14
C THR A 152 -19.45 0.59 3.87
N ASP A 153 -20.20 -0.31 3.21
CA ASP A 153 -20.47 -1.64 3.74
C ASP A 153 -19.16 -2.45 3.83
N PRO A 154 -18.78 -2.96 5.01
CA PRO A 154 -17.58 -3.78 5.18
C PRO A 154 -17.47 -4.96 4.20
N ASN A 155 -18.62 -5.58 3.83
CA ASN A 155 -18.66 -6.69 2.89
C ASN A 155 -18.25 -6.32 1.46
N GLN A 156 -18.20 -5.03 1.15
CA GLN A 156 -17.81 -4.53 -0.17
C GLN A 156 -16.32 -4.12 -0.24
N LEU A 157 -15.62 -4.16 0.90
CA LEU A 157 -14.17 -3.96 0.96
C LEU A 157 -13.45 -5.31 1.01
N VAL A 158 -12.49 -5.48 0.12
CA VAL A 158 -11.56 -6.61 0.08
C VAL A 158 -10.15 -6.09 0.36
N LEU A 159 -9.45 -6.72 1.28
CA LEU A 159 -8.05 -6.42 1.55
C LEU A 159 -7.20 -7.56 0.97
N GLU A 160 -6.23 -7.21 0.13
CA GLU A 160 -5.32 -8.16 -0.50
C GLU A 160 -3.97 -8.12 0.20
N ILE A 161 -3.49 -9.29 0.62
CA ILE A 161 -2.23 -9.46 1.35
C ILE A 161 -1.35 -10.49 0.66
N THR A 162 -0.04 -10.32 0.73
CA THR A 162 0.89 -11.31 0.20
C THR A 162 1.05 -12.51 1.13
N GLU A 163 1.40 -13.69 0.59
CA GLU A 163 1.67 -14.91 1.35
C GLU A 163 2.71 -14.69 2.47
N SER A 164 3.72 -13.86 2.23
CA SER A 164 4.77 -13.54 3.19
C SER A 164 4.25 -13.03 4.53
N LEU A 165 3.08 -12.38 4.54
CA LEU A 165 2.44 -11.89 5.76
C LEU A 165 1.91 -13.03 6.63
N LEU A 166 1.37 -14.09 6.02
CA LEU A 166 0.81 -15.24 6.76
C LEU A 166 1.89 -16.15 7.33
N LEU A 167 3.09 -16.14 6.77
CA LEU A 167 4.22 -16.93 7.28
C LEU A 167 4.80 -16.34 8.57
N GLU A 168 4.47 -15.09 8.91
CA GLU A 168 4.78 -14.49 10.20
C GLU A 168 3.71 -14.91 11.21
N ASP A 169 3.97 -16.02 11.90
CA ASP A 169 3.09 -16.60 12.91
C ASP A 169 3.19 -15.81 14.21
N ASP A 170 2.73 -14.54 14.20
CA ASP A 170 2.65 -13.71 15.39
C ASP A 170 1.19 -13.46 15.83
N ASP A 171 1.00 -13.38 17.14
CA ASP A 171 -0.34 -13.17 17.75
C ASP A 171 -0.97 -11.83 17.33
N ASN A 172 -0.15 -10.82 17.00
CA ASN A 172 -0.61 -9.52 16.56
C ASN A 172 -1.26 -9.59 15.17
N SER A 173 -0.62 -10.27 14.22
CA SER A 173 -1.14 -10.45 12.86
C SER A 173 -2.46 -11.23 12.87
N ARG A 174 -2.55 -12.30 13.66
CA ARG A 174 -3.80 -13.06 13.86
C ARG A 174 -4.90 -12.21 14.43
N SER A 175 -4.63 -11.46 15.50
CA SER A 175 -5.62 -10.58 16.14
C SER A 175 -6.17 -9.53 15.17
N GLN A 176 -5.33 -8.95 14.32
CA GLN A 176 -5.76 -7.98 13.31
C GLN A 176 -6.62 -8.62 12.21
N LEU A 177 -6.26 -9.82 11.73
CA LEU A 177 -7.08 -10.56 10.77
C LEU A 177 -8.46 -10.92 11.35
N ASP A 178 -8.49 -11.36 12.61
CA ASP A 178 -9.76 -11.69 13.29
C ASP A 178 -10.64 -10.43 13.47
N ALA A 179 -10.03 -9.30 13.79
CA ALA A 179 -10.76 -8.02 13.88
C ALA A 179 -11.37 -7.61 12.52
N LEU A 180 -10.61 -7.71 11.42
CA LEU A 180 -11.11 -7.43 10.06
C LEU A 180 -12.26 -8.36 9.68
N LYS A 181 -12.12 -9.66 9.94
CA LYS A 181 -13.19 -10.65 9.69
C LYS A 181 -14.44 -10.38 10.53
N ALA A 182 -14.27 -10.00 11.80
CA ALA A 182 -15.40 -9.67 12.68
C ALA A 182 -16.19 -8.45 12.19
N MET A 183 -15.55 -7.52 11.49
CA MET A 183 -16.20 -6.39 10.83
C MET A 183 -16.92 -6.77 9.52
N GLY A 184 -16.68 -7.96 8.96
CA GLY A 184 -17.21 -8.40 7.67
C GLY A 184 -16.29 -8.08 6.47
N VAL A 185 -15.10 -7.55 6.70
CA VAL A 185 -14.12 -7.28 5.63
C VAL A 185 -13.50 -8.58 5.14
N ALA A 186 -13.54 -8.82 3.83
CA ALA A 186 -12.87 -9.96 3.22
C ALA A 186 -11.35 -9.74 3.11
N VAL A 187 -10.58 -10.79 3.40
CA VAL A 187 -9.12 -10.77 3.23
C VAL A 187 -8.72 -11.88 2.26
N TYR A 188 -8.04 -11.53 1.17
CA TYR A 188 -7.60 -12.45 0.14
C TYR A 188 -6.08 -12.48 0.07
N LEU A 189 -5.57 -13.64 -0.34
CA LEU A 189 -4.15 -13.82 -0.65
C LEU A 189 -3.90 -13.43 -2.09
N ASP A 190 -2.88 -12.62 -2.31
CA ASP A 190 -2.39 -12.21 -3.61
C ASP A 190 -0.95 -12.71 -3.85
N ASP A 191 -0.51 -12.73 -5.11
CA ASP A 191 0.86 -13.17 -5.52
C ASP A 191 1.21 -14.63 -5.13
N PHE A 192 0.40 -15.61 -5.64
CA PHE A 192 0.72 -17.04 -5.57
C PHE A 192 1.86 -17.45 -6.51
#